data_7e40f4c2dcfa7793cb065f4f18240d6a
#
_entry.id   7e40f4c2dcfa7793cb065f4f18240d6a
#
_cell.length_a   1.000
_cell.length_b   1.000
_cell.length_c   1.000
_cell.angle_alpha   90.00
_cell.angle_beta   90.00
_cell.angle_gamma   90.00
#
_symmetry.space_group_name_H-M   'P 1'
#
loop_
_entity.id
_entity.type
_entity.pdbx_description
1 polymer ?
#
loop_
_entity_poly.entity_id
_entity_poly.type
_entity_poly.pdbx_seq_one_letter_code
_entity_poly.pdbx_strand_id
1 'polypeptide(L)'
;MRLLLSITSLTAAVNALAVRADGNVTSSTAVATPTAWTGFPTPTQYALPQNDQNLQERNVEIKLKRDTITYVPSIIGETSLFMGGSVGTQIVRQEQAKWIQDLTPVQQDAFREGNASLKAIQDHGGLKTLEDFKILYDGHWSGSVPGGIAQGQFSNFTSDLLFAMERLSTNPYVVRRLNPNSDKIPFSVDANNVTHLTGTTLDALFKSGSLFLADHSYQAEYTAQDGRYSAACQALFFLDERSGHFLPLAIKTNVGSDLVYTPLDDPNDWLLAKIMYNVNDFFHGQIYHLANSHAVAEIVNLAAIRTLSSRHPVFGLLQRLMFQAYAIRATGEVALFNPGGLFDQSFAFSNVYARKFATDFYPTVAGPFQANYFEEDLRARGLLNASYGPELPHFPFHEDGQKIFDAIRTFIETFVDTIYESDKVLTEDSELQAWITEANGPAKVVDFPPAPINTRKQLVEILTHVAWLTGVSHHVLNQGEPFTTSGVLPLHPASLYAPVPTAKGGIKDLLPWLPNEQKSVEQISLLARFNRPKIVENNETLLHMFHIETLLSGTGEAVKTANEQFMMTMGTISKEISTRKFDDQGLSQGMPFIWTGMDPGVIPFYLSV
;
A
#
# COMPACT_ATOMS: atom_id res chain seq x y z
N MET A 1 -4.31 26.00 -18.68
CA MET A 1 -5.07 25.36 -19.77
C MET A 1 -4.76 23.87 -19.92
N ARG A 2 -3.51 23.38 -19.72
CA ARG A 2 -3.19 21.93 -19.74
C ARG A 2 -3.64 21.17 -18.48
N LEU A 3 -3.71 21.80 -17.32
CA LEU A 3 -4.28 21.19 -16.10
C LEU A 3 -5.78 20.87 -16.26
N LEU A 4 -6.53 21.71 -16.96
CA LEU A 4 -7.92 21.44 -17.35
C LEU A 4 -8.05 20.19 -18.25
N LEU A 5 -7.07 19.94 -19.14
CA LEU A 5 -7.07 18.78 -20.04
C LEU A 5 -6.82 17.45 -19.28
N SER A 6 -6.03 17.44 -18.20
CA SER A 6 -5.80 16.21 -17.42
C SER A 6 -7.01 15.83 -16.56
N ILE A 7 -7.79 16.80 -16.10
CA ILE A 7 -9.02 16.57 -15.33
C ILE A 7 -10.17 16.18 -16.26
N THR A 8 -10.29 16.84 -17.42
CA THR A 8 -11.24 16.45 -18.45
C THR A 8 -10.92 15.07 -19.02
N SER A 9 -9.66 14.61 -19.03
CA SER A 9 -9.32 13.27 -19.47
C SER A 9 -9.76 12.18 -18.48
N LEU A 10 -9.71 12.43 -17.17
CA LEU A 10 -10.23 11.47 -16.18
C LEU A 10 -11.76 11.41 -16.20
N THR A 11 -12.43 12.56 -16.26
CA THR A 11 -13.89 12.65 -16.39
C THR A 11 -14.34 12.14 -17.76
N ALA A 12 -13.60 12.42 -18.84
CA ALA A 12 -13.87 11.92 -20.18
C ALA A 12 -13.56 10.42 -20.31
N ALA A 13 -12.54 9.90 -19.65
CA ALA A 13 -12.23 8.47 -19.63
C ALA A 13 -13.30 7.68 -18.87
N VAL A 14 -13.79 8.21 -17.74
CA VAL A 14 -14.89 7.62 -16.97
C VAL A 14 -16.19 7.68 -17.78
N ASN A 15 -16.49 8.78 -18.48
CA ASN A 15 -17.64 8.89 -19.38
C ASN A 15 -17.48 8.04 -20.65
N ALA A 16 -16.27 7.83 -21.17
CA ALA A 16 -15.99 6.97 -22.32
C ALA A 16 -16.19 5.47 -22.00
N LEU A 17 -15.98 5.04 -20.74
CA LEU A 17 -16.34 3.69 -20.29
C LEU A 17 -17.85 3.48 -20.28
N ALA A 18 -18.63 4.48 -19.91
CA ALA A 18 -20.08 4.44 -20.00
C ALA A 18 -20.61 4.37 -21.45
N VAL A 19 -19.91 5.03 -22.40
CA VAL A 19 -20.31 5.09 -23.82
C VAL A 19 -19.81 3.88 -24.63
N ARG A 20 -18.69 3.23 -24.27
CA ARG A 20 -18.22 2.02 -24.99
C ARG A 20 -19.02 0.75 -24.71
N ALA A 21 -19.92 0.77 -23.73
CA ALA A 21 -20.83 -0.34 -23.46
C ALA A 21 -22.02 -0.46 -24.48
N ASP A 22 -22.24 0.57 -25.32
CA ASP A 22 -23.37 0.62 -26.26
C ASP A 22 -23.01 0.29 -27.71
N GLY A 23 -21.84 -0.23 -27.99
CA GLY A 23 -21.35 -0.59 -29.34
C GLY A 23 -21.82 -1.97 -29.80
N ASN A 24 -22.98 -2.03 -30.49
CA ASN A 24 -23.48 -3.05 -31.43
C ASN A 24 -23.32 -4.55 -31.06
N VAL A 25 -24.37 -5.10 -30.47
CA VAL A 25 -24.72 -6.49 -30.65
C VAL A 25 -26.05 -6.53 -31.45
N THR A 26 -25.97 -6.96 -32.70
CA THR A 26 -27.15 -7.25 -33.54
C THR A 26 -27.97 -8.40 -32.96
N SER A 27 -29.25 -8.20 -33.00
CA SER A 27 -30.35 -9.02 -32.50
C SER A 27 -30.24 -10.52 -32.77
N SER A 28 -30.49 -11.35 -31.78
CA SER A 28 -31.49 -12.42 -31.87
C SER A 28 -31.81 -13.01 -30.49
N THR A 29 -33.08 -13.24 -30.24
CA THR A 29 -33.75 -13.88 -29.09
C THR A 29 -33.78 -13.07 -27.79
N ALA A 30 -35.00 -12.70 -27.40
CA ALA A 30 -35.33 -12.08 -26.14
C ALA A 30 -34.89 -12.98 -24.95
N VAL A 31 -33.69 -12.80 -24.51
CA VAL A 31 -33.24 -13.20 -23.16
C VAL A 31 -33.83 -12.16 -22.22
N ALA A 32 -34.62 -12.60 -21.24
CA ALA A 32 -35.14 -11.75 -20.18
C ALA A 32 -34.01 -10.83 -19.68
N THR A 33 -34.25 -9.52 -19.70
CA THR A 33 -33.33 -8.51 -19.16
C THR A 33 -33.04 -8.92 -17.72
N PRO A 34 -31.77 -9.19 -17.34
CA PRO A 34 -31.47 -9.52 -15.95
C PRO A 34 -31.95 -8.35 -15.08
N THR A 35 -32.77 -8.65 -14.07
CA THR A 35 -33.12 -7.69 -13.03
C THR A 35 -31.84 -7.02 -12.55
N ALA A 36 -31.83 -5.69 -12.46
CA ALA A 36 -30.67 -4.94 -12.02
C ALA A 36 -30.18 -5.51 -10.68
N TRP A 37 -28.89 -5.81 -10.60
CA TRP A 37 -28.28 -6.26 -9.36
C TRP A 37 -28.51 -5.21 -8.26
N THR A 38 -29.09 -5.61 -7.13
CA THR A 38 -29.45 -4.69 -6.03
C THR A 38 -28.48 -4.77 -4.83
N GLY A 39 -27.35 -5.46 -4.96
CA GLY A 39 -26.41 -5.73 -3.89
C GLY A 39 -26.58 -7.14 -3.31
N PHE A 40 -25.62 -7.56 -2.48
CA PHE A 40 -25.78 -8.77 -1.67
C PHE A 40 -26.87 -8.52 -0.62
N PRO A 41 -27.80 -9.47 -0.39
CA PRO A 41 -28.78 -9.32 0.67
C PRO A 41 -28.10 -9.11 2.01
N THR A 42 -28.53 -8.11 2.78
CA THR A 42 -28.12 -7.98 4.18
C THR A 42 -29.00 -8.93 5.00
N PRO A 43 -28.41 -9.97 5.61
CA PRO A 43 -29.21 -10.94 6.36
C PRO A 43 -29.70 -10.34 7.67
N THR A 44 -30.88 -10.76 8.11
CA THR A 44 -31.40 -10.47 9.46
C THR A 44 -30.78 -11.36 10.53
N GLN A 45 -30.24 -12.51 10.13
CA GLN A 45 -29.55 -13.46 11.00
C GLN A 45 -28.40 -14.12 10.25
N TYR A 46 -27.29 -14.31 10.93
CA TYR A 46 -26.15 -15.07 10.46
C TYR A 46 -26.21 -16.50 11.05
N ALA A 47 -25.87 -17.48 10.25
CA ALA A 47 -25.81 -18.88 10.66
C ALA A 47 -24.79 -19.65 9.81
N LEU A 48 -24.19 -20.68 10.41
CA LEU A 48 -23.42 -21.69 9.70
C LEU A 48 -24.37 -22.59 8.87
N PRO A 49 -23.92 -23.19 7.75
CA PRO A 49 -24.78 -24.04 6.93
C PRO A 49 -25.41 -25.20 7.70
N GLN A 50 -24.66 -25.83 8.61
CA GLN A 50 -25.18 -26.94 9.44
C GLN A 50 -26.27 -26.53 10.45
N ASN A 51 -26.40 -25.22 10.73
CA ASN A 51 -27.37 -24.68 11.69
C ASN A 51 -28.52 -23.89 10.99
N ASP A 52 -28.49 -23.72 9.65
CA ASP A 52 -29.49 -22.95 8.93
C ASP A 52 -30.64 -23.84 8.45
N GLN A 53 -31.87 -23.47 8.80
CA GLN A 53 -33.07 -24.17 8.35
C GLN A 53 -33.37 -23.93 6.86
N ASN A 54 -32.74 -22.94 6.24
CA ASN A 54 -32.96 -22.54 4.84
C ASN A 54 -31.81 -22.98 3.91
N LEU A 55 -31.28 -24.19 4.09
CA LEU A 55 -30.18 -24.74 3.26
C LEU A 55 -30.45 -24.67 1.75
N GLN A 56 -31.70 -24.89 1.33
CA GLN A 56 -32.05 -24.85 -0.09
C GLN A 56 -31.87 -23.43 -0.67
N GLU A 57 -32.27 -22.39 0.05
CA GLU A 57 -32.09 -21.00 -0.39
C GLU A 57 -30.61 -20.63 -0.47
N ARG A 58 -29.79 -21.06 0.52
CA ARG A 58 -28.33 -20.86 0.51
C ARG A 58 -27.71 -21.49 -0.74
N ASN A 59 -28.05 -22.74 -1.01
CA ASN A 59 -27.50 -23.46 -2.17
C ASN A 59 -27.90 -22.82 -3.50
N VAL A 60 -29.14 -22.32 -3.62
CA VAL A 60 -29.61 -21.57 -4.81
C VAL A 60 -28.83 -20.26 -4.97
N GLU A 61 -28.64 -19.52 -3.88
CA GLU A 61 -27.85 -18.28 -3.88
C GLU A 61 -26.40 -18.54 -4.32
N ILE A 62 -25.72 -19.51 -3.70
CA ILE A 62 -24.33 -19.86 -4.03
C ILE A 62 -24.21 -20.32 -5.48
N LYS A 63 -25.16 -21.16 -5.93
CA LYS A 63 -25.19 -21.59 -7.34
C LYS A 63 -25.32 -20.40 -8.28
N LEU A 64 -26.24 -19.47 -8.00
CA LEU A 64 -26.43 -18.27 -8.82
C LEU A 64 -25.15 -17.42 -8.86
N LYS A 65 -24.49 -17.22 -7.72
CA LYS A 65 -23.20 -16.51 -7.63
C LYS A 65 -22.15 -17.18 -8.52
N ARG A 66 -22.00 -18.51 -8.43
CA ARG A 66 -21.04 -19.27 -9.25
C ARG A 66 -21.33 -19.17 -10.75
N ASP A 67 -22.62 -19.19 -11.14
CA ASP A 67 -23.03 -19.14 -12.55
C ASP A 67 -22.87 -17.74 -13.17
N THR A 68 -22.94 -16.68 -12.36
CA THR A 68 -23.02 -15.29 -12.85
C THR A 68 -21.83 -14.40 -12.47
N ILE A 69 -20.99 -14.84 -11.53
CA ILE A 69 -19.74 -14.18 -11.13
C ILE A 69 -18.59 -15.13 -11.45
N THR A 70 -17.72 -14.71 -12.36
CA THR A 70 -16.65 -15.55 -12.89
C THR A 70 -15.27 -14.92 -12.65
N TYR A 71 -14.24 -15.72 -12.79
CA TYR A 71 -12.85 -15.25 -12.83
C TYR A 71 -12.49 -14.83 -14.25
N VAL A 72 -11.88 -13.67 -14.37
CA VAL A 72 -11.29 -13.18 -15.63
C VAL A 72 -9.81 -12.79 -15.36
N PRO A 73 -8.96 -12.72 -16.40
CA PRO A 73 -7.61 -12.19 -16.23
C PRO A 73 -7.64 -10.81 -15.61
N SER A 74 -6.62 -10.49 -14.80
CA SER A 74 -6.46 -9.17 -14.23
C SER A 74 -6.43 -8.08 -15.29
N ILE A 75 -7.05 -6.96 -14.98
CA ILE A 75 -7.13 -5.79 -15.85
C ILE A 75 -5.83 -4.95 -15.83
N ILE A 76 -5.00 -5.09 -14.80
CA ILE A 76 -3.72 -4.36 -14.68
C ILE A 76 -2.57 -5.13 -15.32
N GLY A 77 -2.69 -6.46 -15.44
CA GLY A 77 -1.71 -7.30 -16.12
C GLY A 77 -0.86 -8.17 -15.20
N GLU A 78 -1.06 -8.11 -13.88
CA GLU A 78 -0.52 -9.11 -12.95
C GLU A 78 -1.16 -10.47 -13.23
N THR A 79 -0.53 -11.55 -12.77
CA THR A 79 -1.01 -12.91 -13.04
C THR A 79 -2.20 -13.34 -12.18
N SER A 80 -2.71 -12.46 -11.30
CA SER A 80 -3.94 -12.70 -10.54
C SER A 80 -5.18 -12.70 -11.43
N LEU A 81 -6.30 -13.10 -10.86
CA LEU A 81 -7.59 -13.02 -11.51
C LEU A 81 -8.42 -11.88 -10.92
N PHE A 82 -9.43 -11.44 -11.67
CA PHE A 82 -10.35 -10.38 -11.29
C PHE A 82 -11.80 -10.80 -11.47
N MET A 83 -12.75 -9.99 -10.98
CA MET A 83 -14.17 -10.26 -11.04
C MET A 83 -14.74 -10.02 -12.44
N GLY A 84 -15.38 -11.04 -13.02
CA GLY A 84 -16.10 -11.00 -14.28
C GLY A 84 -17.47 -11.68 -14.20
N GLY A 85 -18.07 -11.94 -15.34
CA GLY A 85 -19.41 -12.50 -15.46
C GLY A 85 -20.52 -11.43 -15.42
N SER A 86 -21.77 -11.83 -15.66
CA SER A 86 -22.89 -10.89 -15.81
C SER A 86 -23.16 -10.09 -14.53
N VAL A 87 -23.21 -10.74 -13.37
CA VAL A 87 -23.41 -10.07 -12.07
C VAL A 87 -22.11 -9.45 -11.58
N GLY A 88 -20.96 -10.14 -11.72
CA GLY A 88 -19.68 -9.60 -11.28
C GLY A 88 -19.34 -8.27 -11.95
N THR A 89 -19.57 -8.13 -13.23
CA THR A 89 -19.39 -6.85 -13.94
C THR A 89 -20.35 -5.76 -13.43
N GLN A 90 -21.56 -6.12 -13.02
CA GLN A 90 -22.51 -5.15 -12.44
C GLN A 90 -22.02 -4.68 -11.06
N ILE A 91 -21.51 -5.59 -10.22
CA ILE A 91 -20.92 -5.24 -8.92
C ILE A 91 -19.80 -4.22 -9.13
N VAL A 92 -18.81 -4.53 -9.99
CA VAL A 92 -17.70 -3.62 -10.28
C VAL A 92 -18.19 -2.23 -10.72
N ARG A 93 -19.17 -2.17 -11.64
CA ARG A 93 -19.72 -0.90 -12.12
C ARG A 93 -20.45 -0.10 -11.03
N GLN A 94 -21.19 -0.77 -10.17
CA GLN A 94 -21.92 -0.10 -9.09
C GLN A 94 -20.98 0.45 -8.02
N GLU A 95 -20.01 -0.34 -7.61
CA GLU A 95 -18.96 0.12 -6.69
C GLU A 95 -18.17 1.29 -7.31
N GLN A 96 -17.82 1.19 -8.58
CA GLN A 96 -17.11 2.25 -9.31
C GLN A 96 -17.94 3.55 -9.38
N ALA A 97 -19.22 3.46 -9.68
CA ALA A 97 -20.10 4.63 -9.74
C ALA A 97 -20.20 5.33 -8.37
N LYS A 98 -20.32 4.55 -7.29
CA LYS A 98 -20.33 5.10 -5.93
C LYS A 98 -18.98 5.70 -5.56
N TRP A 99 -17.88 5.01 -5.85
CA TRP A 99 -16.53 5.50 -5.57
C TRP A 99 -16.24 6.83 -6.29
N ILE A 100 -16.66 6.96 -7.56
CA ILE A 100 -16.54 8.22 -8.32
C ILE A 100 -17.33 9.34 -7.67
N GLN A 101 -18.53 9.06 -7.20
CA GLN A 101 -19.35 10.04 -6.48
C GLN A 101 -18.65 10.53 -5.22
N ASP A 102 -18.07 9.61 -4.44
CA ASP A 102 -17.36 9.93 -3.20
C ASP A 102 -16.04 10.66 -3.48
N LEU A 103 -15.35 10.35 -4.58
CA LEU A 103 -14.08 10.96 -4.97
C LEU A 103 -14.23 12.36 -5.60
N THR A 104 -15.36 12.68 -6.22
CA THR A 104 -15.54 13.95 -6.94
C THR A 104 -15.20 15.19 -6.09
N PRO A 105 -15.64 15.33 -4.83
CA PRO A 105 -15.25 16.46 -3.98
C PRO A 105 -13.74 16.53 -3.72
N VAL A 106 -13.10 15.37 -3.52
CA VAL A 106 -11.64 15.28 -3.27
C VAL A 106 -10.86 15.74 -4.50
N GLN A 107 -11.28 15.36 -5.70
CA GLN A 107 -10.66 15.83 -6.95
C GLN A 107 -10.81 17.33 -7.16
N GLN A 108 -11.99 17.88 -6.85
CA GLN A 108 -12.24 19.34 -6.92
C GLN A 108 -11.37 20.10 -5.92
N ASP A 109 -11.21 19.55 -4.73
CA ASP A 109 -10.36 20.10 -3.69
C ASP A 109 -8.87 20.05 -4.08
N ALA A 110 -8.38 18.91 -4.52
CA ALA A 110 -7.01 18.76 -5.01
C ALA A 110 -6.68 19.71 -6.18
N PHE A 111 -7.65 19.97 -7.05
CA PHE A 111 -7.50 20.95 -8.13
C PHE A 111 -7.40 22.38 -7.60
N ARG A 112 -8.28 22.77 -6.66
CA ARG A 112 -8.25 24.10 -6.03
C ARG A 112 -6.94 24.34 -5.31
N GLU A 113 -6.52 23.38 -4.48
CA GLU A 113 -5.28 23.47 -3.71
C GLU A 113 -4.04 23.48 -4.59
N GLY A 114 -4.02 22.66 -5.67
CA GLY A 114 -2.94 22.68 -6.65
C GLY A 114 -2.79 24.03 -7.35
N ASN A 115 -3.90 24.69 -7.73
CA ASN A 115 -3.85 26.04 -8.30
C ASN A 115 -3.38 27.08 -7.28
N ALA A 116 -3.77 26.96 -6.00
CA ALA A 116 -3.33 27.84 -4.93
C ALA A 116 -1.82 27.68 -4.68
N SER A 117 -1.31 26.45 -4.61
CA SER A 117 0.13 26.18 -4.50
C SER A 117 0.91 26.75 -5.69
N LEU A 118 0.44 26.53 -6.91
CA LEU A 118 1.10 27.06 -8.10
C LEU A 118 1.15 28.59 -8.08
N LYS A 119 0.04 29.24 -7.66
CA LYS A 119 0.01 30.68 -7.51
C LYS A 119 0.99 31.17 -6.43
N ALA A 120 1.07 30.51 -5.30
CA ALA A 120 2.00 30.86 -4.22
C ALA A 120 3.47 30.78 -4.69
N ILE A 121 3.82 29.74 -5.45
CA ILE A 121 5.15 29.60 -6.07
C ILE A 121 5.42 30.76 -7.04
N GLN A 122 4.46 31.12 -7.90
CA GLN A 122 4.60 32.23 -8.85
C GLN A 122 4.75 33.56 -8.13
N ASP A 123 3.96 33.83 -7.10
CA ASP A 123 4.05 35.04 -6.27
C ASP A 123 5.40 35.15 -5.54
N HIS A 124 6.00 34.01 -5.17
CA HIS A 124 7.36 33.93 -4.61
C HIS A 124 8.46 34.16 -5.67
N GLY A 125 8.13 33.98 -6.94
CA GLY A 125 9.04 34.12 -8.08
C GLY A 125 9.73 32.83 -8.50
N GLY A 126 9.12 31.68 -8.20
CA GLY A 126 9.55 30.34 -8.61
C GLY A 126 10.21 29.52 -7.48
N LEU A 127 10.53 28.27 -7.79
CA LEU A 127 11.36 27.38 -6.95
C LEU A 127 12.82 27.58 -7.33
N LYS A 128 13.59 28.26 -6.49
CA LYS A 128 15.01 28.63 -6.73
C LYS A 128 15.98 27.90 -5.82
N THR A 129 15.49 27.34 -4.72
CA THR A 129 16.23 26.58 -3.72
C THR A 129 15.44 25.34 -3.31
N LEU A 130 16.09 24.38 -2.63
CA LEU A 130 15.39 23.20 -2.11
C LEU A 130 14.39 23.57 -1.01
N GLU A 131 14.66 24.61 -0.24
CA GLU A 131 13.77 25.12 0.81
C GLU A 131 12.49 25.71 0.23
N ASP A 132 12.51 26.23 -1.01
CA ASP A 132 11.31 26.79 -1.64
C ASP A 132 10.22 25.73 -1.89
N PHE A 133 10.58 24.43 -1.94
CA PHE A 133 9.60 23.36 -2.03
C PHE A 133 8.61 23.32 -0.86
N LYS A 134 8.95 23.95 0.26
CA LYS A 134 8.03 24.12 1.38
C LYS A 134 6.76 24.89 0.97
N ILE A 135 6.86 25.82 0.02
CA ILE A 135 5.73 26.62 -0.49
C ILE A 135 4.62 25.72 -1.06
N LEU A 136 4.97 24.55 -1.59
CA LEU A 136 4.00 23.58 -2.10
C LEU A 136 2.99 23.13 -1.05
N TYR A 137 3.38 23.19 0.22
CA TYR A 137 2.63 22.59 1.33
C TYR A 137 2.05 23.63 2.29
N ASP A 138 2.67 24.80 2.41
CA ASP A 138 2.31 25.81 3.41
C ASP A 138 0.90 26.37 3.19
N GLY A 139 -0.01 26.05 4.10
CA GLY A 139 -1.38 26.52 4.07
C GLY A 139 -2.28 25.90 3.00
N HIS A 140 -1.79 24.86 2.31
CA HIS A 140 -2.51 24.15 1.25
C HIS A 140 -2.85 22.73 1.68
N TRP A 141 -3.77 22.08 0.95
CA TRP A 141 -4.13 20.67 1.08
C TRP A 141 -4.87 20.29 2.37
N SER A 142 -5.22 21.25 3.20
CA SER A 142 -5.87 21.02 4.51
C SER A 142 -7.25 20.33 4.40
N GLY A 143 -7.93 20.46 3.27
CA GLY A 143 -9.22 19.79 3.03
C GLY A 143 -9.08 18.37 2.48
N SER A 144 -8.01 18.08 1.74
CA SER A 144 -7.77 16.78 1.09
C SER A 144 -6.86 15.89 1.92
N VAL A 145 -6.02 16.48 2.75
CA VAL A 145 -4.99 15.78 3.53
C VAL A 145 -4.98 16.29 4.96
N PRO A 146 -5.53 15.52 5.89
CA PRO A 146 -5.47 15.88 7.30
C PRO A 146 -4.01 15.91 7.80
N GLY A 147 -3.65 16.93 8.56
CA GLY A 147 -2.40 16.97 9.31
C GLY A 147 -1.17 17.63 8.63
N GLY A 148 -1.15 17.82 7.31
CA GLY A 148 -0.01 18.42 6.60
C GLY A 148 1.28 17.58 6.66
N ILE A 149 2.43 18.20 6.35
CA ILE A 149 3.74 17.52 6.38
C ILE A 149 4.08 17.08 7.82
N ALA A 150 4.60 15.86 7.96
CA ALA A 150 5.08 15.35 9.24
C ALA A 150 6.11 16.31 9.87
N GLN A 151 5.92 16.61 11.14
CA GLN A 151 6.84 17.49 11.87
C GLN A 151 8.25 16.92 11.83
N GLY A 152 9.22 17.72 11.44
CA GLY A 152 10.62 17.33 11.30
C GLY A 152 10.99 16.82 9.92
N GLN A 153 10.07 16.34 9.11
CA GLN A 153 10.41 15.75 7.81
C GLN A 153 11.03 16.78 6.85
N PHE A 154 10.40 17.93 6.71
CA PHE A 154 10.94 18.96 5.81
C PHE A 154 12.20 19.63 6.37
N SER A 155 12.27 19.89 7.67
CA SER A 155 13.46 20.52 8.28
C SER A 155 14.68 19.59 8.30
N ASN A 156 14.50 18.28 8.16
CA ASN A 156 15.56 17.27 8.22
C ASN A 156 15.72 16.50 6.90
N PHE A 157 15.23 17.02 5.76
CA PHE A 157 15.25 16.28 4.48
C PHE A 157 16.66 15.91 3.98
N THR A 158 17.70 16.58 4.44
CA THR A 158 19.10 16.23 4.13
C THR A 158 19.69 15.18 5.08
N SER A 159 19.00 14.84 6.17
CA SER A 159 19.48 13.91 7.20
C SER A 159 19.64 12.49 6.68
N ASP A 160 20.76 11.85 7.02
CA ASP A 160 20.98 10.43 6.74
C ASP A 160 20.10 9.53 7.60
N LEU A 161 19.84 9.95 8.84
CA LEU A 161 18.94 9.23 9.73
C LEU A 161 17.50 9.25 9.20
N LEU A 162 17.01 10.40 8.65
CA LEU A 162 15.70 10.47 8.02
C LEU A 162 15.63 9.49 6.85
N PHE A 163 16.59 9.58 5.91
CA PHE A 163 16.64 8.71 4.73
C PHE A 163 16.64 7.23 5.10
N ALA A 164 17.40 6.82 6.11
CA ALA A 164 17.44 5.43 6.55
C ALA A 164 16.14 5.00 7.22
N MET A 165 15.62 5.80 8.16
CA MET A 165 14.46 5.43 8.97
C MET A 165 13.15 5.39 8.17
N GLU A 166 13.07 6.05 7.01
CA GLU A 166 11.97 5.87 6.07
C GLU A 166 11.84 4.41 5.60
N ARG A 167 12.93 3.63 5.55
CA ARG A 167 12.93 2.18 5.22
C ARG A 167 12.47 1.30 6.38
N LEU A 168 12.32 1.87 7.56
CA LEU A 168 11.76 1.21 8.73
C LEU A 168 10.39 1.79 9.15
N SER A 169 9.85 2.72 8.36
CA SER A 169 8.55 3.37 8.63
C SER A 169 7.69 3.50 7.37
N THR A 170 7.98 4.44 6.47
CA THR A 170 7.12 4.80 5.34
C THR A 170 7.15 3.80 4.17
N ASN A 171 8.27 3.11 3.95
CA ASN A 171 8.36 2.00 2.98
C ASN A 171 9.13 0.81 3.57
N PRO A 172 8.51 0.02 4.46
CA PRO A 172 9.20 -1.03 5.20
C PRO A 172 9.34 -2.36 4.43
N TYR A 173 8.88 -2.45 3.19
CA TYR A 173 8.78 -3.73 2.46
C TYR A 173 9.99 -4.04 1.56
N VAL A 174 10.94 -3.13 1.38
CA VAL A 174 12.10 -3.30 0.50
C VAL A 174 13.35 -3.72 1.26
N VAL A 175 13.59 -3.12 2.42
CA VAL A 175 14.80 -3.38 3.22
C VAL A 175 14.80 -4.79 3.79
N ARG A 176 15.96 -5.45 3.71
CA ARG A 176 16.23 -6.73 4.37
C ARG A 176 17.63 -6.75 4.97
N ARG A 177 17.83 -7.54 6.00
CA ARG A 177 19.13 -7.83 6.57
C ARG A 177 19.86 -8.83 5.68
N LEU A 178 21.15 -8.61 5.41
CA LEU A 178 21.98 -9.58 4.71
C LEU A 178 22.36 -10.73 5.67
N ASN A 179 22.00 -11.95 5.27
CA ASN A 179 22.33 -13.15 6.02
C ASN A 179 23.74 -13.63 5.66
N PRO A 180 24.70 -13.62 6.60
CA PRO A 180 26.08 -14.01 6.31
C PRO A 180 26.26 -15.46 5.90
N ASN A 181 25.27 -16.32 6.13
CA ASN A 181 25.31 -17.75 5.79
C ASN A 181 24.82 -18.05 4.38
N SER A 182 24.02 -17.17 3.77
CA SER A 182 23.38 -17.42 2.47
C SER A 182 23.55 -16.30 1.45
N ASP A 183 23.71 -15.05 1.90
CA ASP A 183 23.82 -13.89 1.02
C ASP A 183 25.27 -13.60 0.61
N LYS A 184 25.39 -12.64 -0.31
CA LYS A 184 26.65 -11.99 -0.67
C LYS A 184 26.43 -10.47 -0.65
N ILE A 185 27.50 -9.74 -0.36
CA ILE A 185 27.49 -8.28 -0.49
C ILE A 185 27.37 -7.94 -1.98
N PRO A 186 26.36 -7.16 -2.40
CA PRO A 186 26.03 -6.98 -3.82
C PRO A 186 27.05 -6.11 -4.58
N PHE A 187 27.74 -5.21 -3.88
CA PHE A 187 28.76 -4.34 -4.47
C PHE A 187 29.80 -3.94 -3.43
N SER A 188 30.98 -3.54 -3.90
CA SER A 188 32.07 -3.07 -3.04
C SER A 188 31.91 -1.60 -2.70
N VAL A 189 32.33 -1.23 -1.48
CA VAL A 189 32.45 0.15 -1.00
C VAL A 189 33.92 0.38 -0.64
N ASP A 190 34.45 1.58 -0.85
CA ASP A 190 35.81 1.93 -0.46
C ASP A 190 36.08 1.61 1.00
N ALA A 191 37.12 0.84 1.28
CA ALA A 191 37.40 0.32 2.62
C ALA A 191 37.71 1.42 3.65
N ASN A 192 38.31 2.53 3.21
CA ASN A 192 38.60 3.67 4.10
C ASN A 192 37.29 4.39 4.45
N ASN A 193 36.39 4.55 3.46
CA ASN A 193 35.07 5.15 3.71
C ASN A 193 34.27 4.30 4.70
N VAL A 194 34.23 2.99 4.50
CA VAL A 194 33.54 2.08 5.44
C VAL A 194 34.11 2.22 6.84
N THR A 195 35.45 2.13 6.97
CA THR A 195 36.09 2.21 8.30
C THR A 195 35.87 3.58 8.96
N HIS A 196 35.89 4.65 8.19
CA HIS A 196 35.63 6.01 8.72
C HIS A 196 34.19 6.15 9.23
N LEU A 197 33.20 5.66 8.46
CA LEU A 197 31.77 5.77 8.80
C LEU A 197 31.39 4.85 9.96
N THR A 198 31.90 3.64 9.98
CA THR A 198 31.38 2.57 10.86
C THR A 198 32.34 2.18 12.00
N GLY A 199 33.61 2.55 11.90
CA GLY A 199 34.67 2.11 12.83
C GLY A 199 35.11 0.66 12.60
N THR A 200 34.59 -0.03 11.56
CA THR A 200 34.90 -1.43 11.29
C THR A 200 34.97 -1.68 9.77
N THR A 201 35.09 -2.95 9.35
CA THR A 201 35.13 -3.31 7.94
C THR A 201 33.76 -3.75 7.41
N LEU A 202 33.55 -3.66 6.09
CA LEU A 202 32.33 -4.14 5.46
C LEU A 202 32.07 -5.64 5.71
N ASP A 203 33.13 -6.46 5.69
CA ASP A 203 33.06 -7.88 6.00
C ASP A 203 32.66 -8.16 7.46
N ALA A 204 33.15 -7.35 8.39
CA ALA A 204 32.76 -7.47 9.79
C ALA A 204 31.29 -7.10 10.03
N LEU A 205 30.80 -6.01 9.43
CA LEU A 205 29.36 -5.65 9.45
C LEU A 205 28.49 -6.75 8.85
N PHE A 206 28.92 -7.34 7.75
CA PHE A 206 28.21 -8.46 7.10
C PHE A 206 28.17 -9.68 8.03
N LYS A 207 29.31 -10.10 8.57
CA LYS A 207 29.42 -11.27 9.45
C LYS A 207 28.67 -11.12 10.77
N SER A 208 28.62 -9.89 11.33
CA SER A 208 27.84 -9.61 12.54
C SER A 208 26.33 -9.50 12.28
N GLY A 209 25.88 -9.54 11.02
CA GLY A 209 24.50 -9.31 10.64
C GLY A 209 24.03 -7.87 10.88
N SER A 210 24.96 -6.91 10.94
CA SER A 210 24.65 -5.48 11.09
C SER A 210 24.56 -4.75 9.75
N LEU A 211 24.57 -5.48 8.62
CA LEU A 211 24.48 -4.95 7.26
C LEU A 211 23.13 -5.27 6.63
N PHE A 212 22.52 -4.26 6.00
CA PHE A 212 21.20 -4.37 5.36
C PHE A 212 21.26 -3.90 3.91
N LEU A 213 20.33 -4.37 3.10
CA LEU A 213 20.21 -4.06 1.67
C LEU A 213 18.77 -3.63 1.35
N ALA A 214 18.64 -2.57 0.58
CA ALA A 214 17.43 -2.27 -0.16
C ALA A 214 17.78 -2.17 -1.65
N ASP A 215 17.12 -2.99 -2.50
CA ASP A 215 17.57 -3.26 -3.86
C ASP A 215 16.49 -2.95 -4.89
N HIS A 216 16.75 -1.93 -5.70
CA HIS A 216 15.95 -1.56 -6.87
C HIS A 216 16.69 -1.79 -8.19
N SER A 217 17.78 -2.57 -8.20
CA SER A 217 18.58 -2.82 -9.41
C SER A 217 17.81 -3.51 -10.55
N TYR A 218 16.72 -4.23 -10.23
CA TYR A 218 15.81 -4.82 -11.22
C TYR A 218 15.21 -3.74 -12.15
N GLN A 219 15.12 -2.48 -11.72
CA GLN A 219 14.65 -1.36 -12.54
C GLN A 219 15.63 -0.99 -13.67
N ALA A 220 16.83 -1.56 -13.68
CA ALA A 220 17.76 -1.43 -14.82
C ALA A 220 17.23 -2.09 -16.12
N GLU A 221 16.27 -2.99 -16.00
CA GLU A 221 15.58 -3.59 -17.15
C GLU A 221 14.49 -2.67 -17.74
N TYR A 222 14.19 -1.55 -17.08
CA TYR A 222 13.12 -0.64 -17.48
C TYR A 222 13.70 0.57 -18.22
N THR A 223 13.09 0.93 -19.33
CA THR A 223 13.48 2.14 -20.08
C THR A 223 12.71 3.35 -19.54
N ALA A 224 13.44 4.36 -19.11
CA ALA A 224 12.82 5.62 -18.72
C ALA A 224 12.20 6.34 -19.92
N GLN A 225 11.17 7.12 -19.67
CA GLN A 225 10.50 7.93 -20.69
C GLN A 225 11.38 9.10 -21.14
N ASP A 226 11.11 9.65 -22.32
CA ASP A 226 11.86 10.79 -22.86
C ASP A 226 11.87 11.98 -21.89
N GLY A 227 13.07 12.51 -21.64
CA GLY A 227 13.28 13.63 -20.71
C GLY A 227 13.12 13.28 -19.24
N ARG A 228 13.04 11.99 -18.90
CA ARG A 228 13.02 11.48 -17.53
C ARG A 228 14.10 10.45 -17.31
N TYR A 229 14.56 10.34 -16.07
CA TYR A 229 15.68 9.47 -15.74
C TYR A 229 15.42 8.71 -14.42
N SER A 230 16.09 7.58 -14.28
CA SER A 230 16.11 6.74 -13.10
C SER A 230 17.45 6.01 -13.04
N ALA A 231 17.98 5.81 -11.86
CA ALA A 231 19.33 5.26 -11.66
C ALA A 231 19.36 3.78 -11.30
N ALA A 232 18.21 3.14 -11.06
CA ALA A 232 18.08 1.74 -10.62
C ALA A 232 19.01 1.41 -9.43
N CYS A 233 18.82 2.13 -8.33
CA CYS A 233 19.75 2.15 -7.21
C CYS A 233 19.69 0.87 -6.35
N GLN A 234 20.83 0.55 -5.73
CA GLN A 234 20.96 -0.32 -4.57
C GLN A 234 21.49 0.50 -3.40
N ALA A 235 20.99 0.29 -2.19
CA ALA A 235 21.46 0.96 -1.00
C ALA A 235 21.84 -0.05 0.09
N LEU A 236 23.03 0.12 0.66
CA LEU A 236 23.46 -0.56 1.86
C LEU A 236 23.21 0.33 3.07
N PHE A 237 22.66 -0.26 4.12
CA PHE A 237 22.48 0.36 5.42
C PHE A 237 23.19 -0.46 6.49
N PHE A 238 23.49 0.15 7.62
CA PHE A 238 24.10 -0.53 8.74
C PHE A 238 23.51 -0.06 10.08
N LEU A 239 23.57 -0.93 11.06
CA LEU A 239 23.29 -0.57 12.44
C LEU A 239 24.61 -0.11 13.06
N ASP A 240 24.70 1.16 13.42
CA ASP A 240 25.88 1.72 14.08
C ASP A 240 25.85 1.35 15.57
N GLU A 241 26.73 0.46 15.98
CA GLU A 241 26.84 -0.01 17.38
C GLU A 241 27.17 1.11 18.37
N ARG A 242 27.76 2.22 17.91
CA ARG A 242 28.16 3.35 18.78
C ARG A 242 26.97 4.24 19.14
N SER A 243 26.07 4.46 18.22
CA SER A 243 24.90 5.32 18.40
C SER A 243 23.58 4.54 18.54
N GLY A 244 23.56 3.29 18.13
CA GLY A 244 22.33 2.50 18.00
C GLY A 244 21.46 2.90 16.81
N HIS A 245 21.93 3.80 15.94
CA HIS A 245 21.15 4.29 14.81
C HIS A 245 21.26 3.36 13.61
N PHE A 246 20.16 3.23 12.88
CA PHE A 246 20.13 2.64 11.55
C PHE A 246 20.46 3.73 10.52
N LEU A 247 21.59 3.57 9.80
CA LEU A 247 22.17 4.61 8.94
C LEU A 247 22.48 4.09 7.54
N PRO A 248 22.46 4.94 6.49
CA PRO A 248 22.92 4.55 5.18
C PRO A 248 24.45 4.46 5.13
N LEU A 249 24.95 3.42 4.49
CA LEU A 249 26.39 3.22 4.27
C LEU A 249 26.81 3.68 2.86
N ALA A 250 26.08 3.25 1.84
CA ALA A 250 26.38 3.54 0.46
C ALA A 250 25.18 3.37 -0.45
N ILE A 251 25.12 4.15 -1.53
CA ILE A 251 24.13 4.04 -2.60
C ILE A 251 24.89 3.82 -3.91
N LYS A 252 24.53 2.73 -4.63
CA LYS A 252 25.08 2.40 -5.96
C LYS A 252 24.05 2.67 -7.04
N THR A 253 24.46 3.36 -8.10
CA THR A 253 23.69 3.49 -9.34
C THR A 253 24.00 2.35 -10.30
N ASN A 254 23.01 1.89 -11.11
CA ASN A 254 23.18 0.82 -12.08
C ASN A 254 22.71 1.20 -13.48
N VAL A 255 22.17 2.42 -13.65
CA VAL A 255 21.75 2.97 -14.94
C VAL A 255 22.27 4.41 -15.05
N GLY A 256 22.80 4.76 -16.21
CA GLY A 256 23.43 6.06 -16.48
C GLY A 256 24.85 6.16 -15.93
N SER A 257 25.16 5.47 -14.85
CA SER A 257 26.49 5.32 -14.27
C SER A 257 26.60 4.06 -13.41
N ASP A 258 27.82 3.75 -12.96
CA ASP A 258 28.14 2.66 -12.02
C ASP A 258 28.88 3.25 -10.81
N LEU A 259 28.36 4.36 -10.27
CA LEU A 259 28.98 5.07 -9.17
C LEU A 259 28.46 4.56 -7.82
N VAL A 260 29.36 4.52 -6.85
CA VAL A 260 29.03 4.22 -5.44
C VAL A 260 29.21 5.49 -4.62
N TYR A 261 28.14 6.02 -4.09
CA TYR A 261 28.10 7.22 -3.24
C TYR A 261 28.09 6.81 -1.77
N THR A 262 28.71 7.64 -0.93
CA THR A 262 28.74 7.47 0.54
C THR A 262 28.48 8.83 1.22
N PRO A 263 28.15 8.86 2.53
CA PRO A 263 28.04 10.11 3.30
C PRO A 263 29.29 10.98 3.32
N LEU A 264 30.44 10.48 2.88
CA LEU A 264 31.71 11.21 2.80
C LEU A 264 31.95 11.92 1.46
N ASP A 265 31.08 11.70 0.48
CA ASP A 265 31.14 12.43 -0.78
C ASP A 265 30.68 13.89 -0.61
N ASP A 266 30.82 14.70 -1.66
CA ASP A 266 30.29 16.08 -1.65
C ASP A 266 28.81 16.07 -1.21
N PRO A 267 28.37 16.98 -0.35
CA PRO A 267 27.00 17.00 0.17
C PRO A 267 25.91 16.99 -0.91
N ASN A 268 26.14 17.64 -2.06
CA ASN A 268 25.17 17.62 -3.16
C ASN A 268 25.18 16.30 -3.91
N ASP A 269 26.36 15.68 -4.09
CA ASP A 269 26.45 14.34 -4.70
C ASP A 269 25.72 13.31 -3.83
N TRP A 270 25.94 13.37 -2.52
CA TRP A 270 25.29 12.46 -1.58
C TRP A 270 23.77 12.67 -1.48
N LEU A 271 23.33 13.93 -1.44
CA LEU A 271 21.90 14.24 -1.44
C LEU A 271 21.23 13.79 -2.74
N LEU A 272 21.89 14.01 -3.90
CA LEU A 272 21.38 13.50 -5.18
C LEU A 272 21.32 11.98 -5.20
N ALA A 273 22.28 11.28 -4.61
CA ALA A 273 22.25 9.81 -4.51
C ALA A 273 21.02 9.34 -3.72
N LYS A 274 20.68 10.00 -2.62
CA LYS A 274 19.44 9.72 -1.85
C LYS A 274 18.19 10.01 -2.67
N ILE A 275 18.14 11.09 -3.42
CA ILE A 275 17.03 11.44 -4.33
C ILE A 275 16.91 10.39 -5.45
N MET A 276 18.02 9.98 -6.08
CA MET A 276 18.03 8.92 -7.11
C MET A 276 17.48 7.60 -6.57
N TYR A 277 17.86 7.21 -5.36
CA TYR A 277 17.31 6.05 -4.70
C TYR A 277 15.80 6.20 -4.46
N ASN A 278 15.36 7.32 -3.95
CA ASN A 278 13.95 7.58 -3.63
C ASN A 278 13.04 7.60 -4.87
N VAL A 279 13.53 7.98 -6.05
CA VAL A 279 12.80 7.80 -7.32
C VAL A 279 12.44 6.32 -7.56
N ASN A 280 13.40 5.43 -7.32
CA ASN A 280 13.20 3.99 -7.49
C ASN A 280 12.26 3.43 -6.42
N ASP A 281 12.43 3.85 -5.19
CA ASP A 281 11.67 3.43 -4.03
C ASP A 281 10.20 3.86 -4.13
N PHE A 282 9.95 5.08 -4.58
CA PHE A 282 8.60 5.62 -4.79
C PHE A 282 7.85 4.85 -5.89
N PHE A 283 8.48 4.57 -7.02
CA PHE A 283 7.90 3.74 -8.08
C PHE A 283 7.58 2.34 -7.57
N HIS A 284 8.52 1.72 -6.83
CA HIS A 284 8.31 0.40 -6.23
C HIS A 284 7.09 0.40 -5.31
N GLY A 285 7.05 1.29 -4.33
CA GLY A 285 6.00 1.31 -3.31
C GLY A 285 4.61 1.50 -3.91
N GLN A 286 4.48 2.38 -4.93
CA GLN A 286 3.20 2.65 -5.58
C GLN A 286 2.59 1.45 -6.29
N ILE A 287 3.40 0.56 -6.86
CA ILE A 287 2.86 -0.60 -7.57
C ILE A 287 2.84 -1.83 -6.67
N TYR A 288 3.83 -1.95 -5.77
CA TYR A 288 3.87 -3.06 -4.82
C TYR A 288 2.61 -3.14 -3.97
N HIS A 289 2.09 -1.98 -3.48
CA HIS A 289 0.87 -1.99 -2.68
C HIS A 289 -0.34 -2.57 -3.44
N LEU A 290 -0.47 -2.28 -4.74
CA LEU A 290 -1.54 -2.84 -5.58
C LEU A 290 -1.41 -4.38 -5.68
N ALA A 291 -0.20 -4.87 -5.90
CA ALA A 291 0.06 -6.30 -6.04
C ALA A 291 -0.06 -7.06 -4.71
N ASN A 292 0.41 -6.48 -3.60
CA ASN A 292 0.41 -7.11 -2.28
C ASN A 292 -0.96 -7.04 -1.57
N SER A 293 -1.66 -5.90 -1.65
CA SER A 293 -2.92 -5.72 -0.94
C SER A 293 -4.15 -5.95 -1.81
N HIS A 294 -4.35 -5.11 -2.85
CA HIS A 294 -5.54 -5.19 -3.69
C HIS A 294 -5.69 -6.54 -4.40
N ALA A 295 -4.68 -6.96 -5.14
CA ALA A 295 -4.77 -8.18 -5.94
C ALA A 295 -4.98 -9.42 -5.07
N VAL A 296 -4.39 -9.46 -3.87
CA VAL A 296 -4.53 -10.58 -2.92
C VAL A 296 -5.88 -10.55 -2.23
N ALA A 297 -6.27 -9.43 -1.60
CA ALA A 297 -7.52 -9.36 -0.85
C ALA A 297 -8.74 -9.53 -1.75
N GLU A 298 -8.75 -8.90 -2.94
CA GLU A 298 -9.86 -9.00 -3.89
C GLU A 298 -10.09 -10.43 -4.39
N ILE A 299 -9.04 -11.18 -4.71
CA ILE A 299 -9.21 -12.55 -5.21
C ILE A 299 -9.61 -13.52 -4.11
N VAL A 300 -9.12 -13.34 -2.88
CA VAL A 300 -9.55 -14.10 -1.70
C VAL A 300 -11.04 -13.88 -1.41
N ASN A 301 -11.47 -12.61 -1.46
CA ASN A 301 -12.88 -12.25 -1.28
C ASN A 301 -13.76 -12.73 -2.45
N LEU A 302 -13.27 -12.70 -3.69
CA LEU A 302 -14.01 -13.22 -4.84
C LEU A 302 -14.29 -14.72 -4.70
N ALA A 303 -13.33 -15.49 -4.19
CA ALA A 303 -13.55 -16.89 -3.84
C ALA A 303 -14.64 -17.04 -2.77
N ALA A 304 -14.65 -16.18 -1.74
CA ALA A 304 -15.68 -16.15 -0.70
C ALA A 304 -17.06 -15.78 -1.26
N ILE A 305 -17.16 -14.76 -2.12
CA ILE A 305 -18.41 -14.39 -2.80
C ILE A 305 -19.05 -15.58 -3.52
N ARG A 306 -18.25 -16.40 -4.17
CA ARG A 306 -18.71 -17.54 -4.97
C ARG A 306 -19.10 -18.77 -4.16
N THR A 307 -18.70 -18.84 -2.90
CA THR A 307 -18.79 -20.08 -2.09
C THR A 307 -19.53 -19.92 -0.77
N LEU A 308 -19.57 -18.73 -0.22
CA LEU A 308 -20.28 -18.44 1.03
C LEU A 308 -21.64 -17.81 0.74
N SER A 309 -22.68 -18.22 1.49
CA SER A 309 -23.97 -17.53 1.47
C SER A 309 -23.86 -16.14 2.10
N SER A 310 -24.73 -15.23 1.73
CA SER A 310 -24.85 -13.91 2.39
C SER A 310 -25.16 -14.02 3.89
N ARG A 311 -25.72 -15.14 4.33
CA ARG A 311 -26.00 -15.43 5.74
C ARG A 311 -24.80 -16.00 6.50
N HIS A 312 -23.70 -16.27 5.82
CA HIS A 312 -22.49 -16.80 6.47
C HIS A 312 -21.77 -15.69 7.25
N PRO A 313 -21.47 -15.87 8.56
CA PRO A 313 -20.87 -14.81 9.36
C PRO A 313 -19.48 -14.37 8.84
N VAL A 314 -18.66 -15.30 8.36
CA VAL A 314 -17.36 -14.98 7.74
C VAL A 314 -17.55 -14.12 6.48
N PHE A 315 -18.59 -14.39 5.68
CA PHE A 315 -18.91 -13.55 4.53
C PHE A 315 -19.29 -12.12 4.92
N GLY A 316 -20.11 -11.98 6.00
CA GLY A 316 -20.47 -10.67 6.54
C GLY A 316 -19.25 -9.85 6.95
N LEU A 317 -18.26 -10.48 7.60
CA LEU A 317 -17.00 -9.84 7.96
C LEU A 317 -16.20 -9.44 6.72
N LEU A 318 -16.00 -10.33 5.76
CA LEU A 318 -15.26 -10.05 4.53
C LEU A 318 -15.91 -8.93 3.71
N GLN A 319 -17.24 -8.87 3.63
CA GLN A 319 -17.95 -7.79 2.94
C GLN A 319 -17.66 -6.41 3.55
N ARG A 320 -17.48 -6.35 4.87
CA ARG A 320 -17.07 -5.11 5.54
C ARG A 320 -15.66 -4.69 5.15
N LEU A 321 -14.70 -5.60 5.26
CA LEU A 321 -13.29 -5.34 4.97
C LEU A 321 -13.08 -4.95 3.49
N MET A 322 -13.93 -5.45 2.61
CA MET A 322 -13.85 -5.26 1.15
C MET A 322 -14.79 -4.16 0.63
N PHE A 323 -15.11 -3.17 1.48
CA PHE A 323 -15.95 -2.04 1.10
C PHE A 323 -15.42 -1.32 -0.15
N GLN A 324 -16.19 -1.30 -1.24
CA GLN A 324 -15.85 -0.72 -2.54
C GLN A 324 -14.51 -1.22 -3.16
N ALA A 325 -14.00 -2.37 -2.74
CA ALA A 325 -12.67 -2.82 -3.16
C ALA A 325 -12.53 -3.04 -4.68
N TYR A 326 -13.58 -3.50 -5.34
CA TYR A 326 -13.54 -3.75 -6.78
C TYR A 326 -13.63 -2.49 -7.65
N ALA A 327 -13.98 -1.33 -7.06
CA ALA A 327 -14.04 -0.06 -7.77
C ALA A 327 -12.66 0.44 -8.18
N ILE A 328 -11.70 0.35 -7.26
CA ILE A 328 -10.41 1.06 -7.41
C ILE A 328 -9.53 0.45 -8.50
N ARG A 329 -9.45 -0.89 -8.63
CA ARG A 329 -8.64 -1.50 -9.70
C ARG A 329 -9.17 -1.17 -11.09
N ALA A 330 -10.48 -1.23 -11.29
CA ALA A 330 -11.10 -0.87 -12.57
C ALA A 330 -10.89 0.62 -12.90
N THR A 331 -10.91 1.49 -11.90
CA THR A 331 -10.60 2.92 -12.08
C THR A 331 -9.09 3.13 -12.26
N GLY A 332 -8.27 2.43 -11.50
CA GLY A 332 -6.81 2.47 -11.59
C GLY A 332 -6.29 2.03 -12.96
N GLU A 333 -6.90 1.02 -13.59
CA GLU A 333 -6.56 0.66 -14.96
C GLU A 333 -6.62 1.88 -15.90
N VAL A 334 -7.73 2.60 -15.86
CA VAL A 334 -7.95 3.75 -16.76
C VAL A 334 -7.10 4.95 -16.38
N ALA A 335 -7.04 5.25 -15.08
CA ALA A 335 -6.38 6.46 -14.59
C ALA A 335 -4.86 6.35 -14.51
N LEU A 336 -4.34 5.17 -14.16
CA LEU A 336 -2.93 4.96 -13.87
C LEU A 336 -2.22 4.18 -14.99
N PHE A 337 -2.79 3.05 -15.42
CA PHE A 337 -2.13 2.02 -16.22
C PHE A 337 -2.44 2.07 -17.73
N ASN A 338 -3.40 2.87 -18.19
CA ASN A 338 -3.61 3.05 -19.63
C ASN A 338 -2.60 4.03 -20.23
N PRO A 339 -2.30 3.91 -21.55
CA PRO A 339 -1.46 4.89 -22.23
C PRO A 339 -1.93 6.33 -21.99
N GLY A 340 -1.02 7.20 -21.57
CA GLY A 340 -1.31 8.57 -21.16
C GLY A 340 -1.87 8.71 -19.74
N GLY A 341 -1.96 7.62 -18.98
CA GLY A 341 -2.31 7.62 -17.57
C GLY A 341 -1.22 8.26 -16.68
N LEU A 342 -1.46 8.24 -15.37
CA LEU A 342 -0.59 8.98 -14.44
C LEU A 342 0.83 8.43 -14.34
N PHE A 343 1.05 7.13 -14.60
CA PHE A 343 2.42 6.62 -14.74
C PHE A 343 3.15 7.28 -15.89
N ASP A 344 2.50 7.43 -17.04
CA ASP A 344 3.09 8.12 -18.18
C ASP A 344 3.28 9.64 -17.97
N GLN A 345 2.47 10.24 -17.11
CA GLN A 345 2.52 11.68 -16.85
C GLN A 345 3.56 12.08 -15.81
N SER A 346 3.83 11.27 -14.78
CA SER A 346 4.59 11.67 -13.61
C SER A 346 5.84 10.83 -13.34
N PHE A 347 5.80 9.51 -13.56
CA PHE A 347 6.89 8.63 -13.19
C PHE A 347 7.99 8.52 -14.25
N ALA A 348 9.17 8.09 -13.83
CA ALA A 348 10.28 7.83 -14.75
C ALA A 348 9.92 6.75 -15.77
N PHE A 349 9.21 5.72 -15.35
CA PHE A 349 8.80 4.59 -16.18
C PHE A 349 7.33 4.71 -16.61
N SER A 350 7.04 4.24 -17.82
CA SER A 350 5.69 4.26 -18.37
C SER A 350 4.76 3.20 -17.74
N ASN A 351 3.48 3.29 -18.10
CA ASN A 351 2.48 2.29 -17.76
C ASN A 351 2.89 0.86 -18.16
N VAL A 352 3.67 0.69 -19.23
CA VAL A 352 4.17 -0.62 -19.69
C VAL A 352 5.05 -1.28 -18.63
N TYR A 353 5.96 -0.51 -18.03
CA TYR A 353 6.84 -1.03 -16.98
C TYR A 353 6.14 -1.13 -15.62
N ALA A 354 5.15 -0.29 -15.35
CA ALA A 354 4.28 -0.46 -14.19
C ALA A 354 3.51 -1.79 -14.24
N ARG A 355 2.97 -2.15 -15.40
CA ARG A 355 2.34 -3.46 -15.64
C ARG A 355 3.35 -4.61 -15.56
N LYS A 356 4.55 -4.44 -16.16
CA LYS A 356 5.63 -5.43 -16.06
C LYS A 356 6.01 -5.69 -14.60
N PHE A 357 6.17 -4.65 -13.78
CA PHE A 357 6.43 -4.80 -12.35
C PHE A 357 5.35 -5.66 -11.68
N ALA A 358 4.08 -5.32 -11.87
CA ALA A 358 2.97 -6.09 -11.28
C ALA A 358 3.02 -7.58 -11.72
N THR A 359 3.30 -7.84 -13.00
CA THR A 359 3.43 -9.20 -13.54
C THR A 359 4.59 -9.98 -12.92
N ASP A 360 5.74 -9.34 -12.74
CA ASP A 360 6.96 -9.99 -12.25
C ASP A 360 6.91 -10.23 -10.72
N PHE A 361 6.40 -9.27 -9.97
CA PHE A 361 6.43 -9.32 -8.49
C PHE A 361 5.24 -10.06 -7.86
N TYR A 362 4.07 -10.03 -8.50
CA TYR A 362 2.89 -10.68 -7.92
C TYR A 362 3.10 -12.18 -7.65
N PRO A 363 3.61 -13.01 -8.57
CA PRO A 363 3.64 -14.46 -8.34
C PRO A 363 4.64 -14.92 -7.27
N THR A 364 5.65 -14.12 -6.96
CA THR A 364 6.78 -14.57 -6.13
C THR A 364 7.06 -13.74 -4.89
N VAL A 365 6.69 -12.47 -4.89
CA VAL A 365 7.03 -11.55 -3.80
C VAL A 365 5.78 -10.92 -3.18
N ALA A 366 4.95 -10.27 -4.00
CA ALA A 366 3.83 -9.50 -3.50
C ALA A 366 2.57 -10.34 -3.25
N GLY A 367 2.33 -11.37 -4.07
CA GLY A 367 1.11 -12.18 -4.04
C GLY A 367 1.07 -13.37 -3.08
N PRO A 368 2.21 -13.99 -2.66
CA PRO A 368 2.17 -15.11 -1.72
C PRO A 368 1.46 -14.74 -0.43
N PHE A 369 0.39 -15.49 -0.09
CA PHE A 369 -0.50 -15.14 1.01
C PHE A 369 0.16 -15.37 2.38
N GLN A 370 0.64 -16.59 2.65
CA GLN A 370 1.22 -16.94 3.95
C GLN A 370 2.61 -16.33 4.15
N ALA A 371 3.42 -16.27 3.09
CA ALA A 371 4.75 -15.67 3.17
C ALA A 371 4.71 -14.16 3.51
N ASN A 372 3.60 -13.49 3.22
CA ASN A 372 3.36 -12.08 3.54
C ASN A 372 2.54 -11.86 4.84
N TYR A 373 2.37 -12.88 5.69
CA TYR A 373 1.89 -12.65 7.04
C TYR A 373 2.83 -11.68 7.77
N PHE A 374 2.26 -10.73 8.51
CA PHE A 374 2.98 -9.58 9.06
C PHE A 374 4.32 -9.94 9.72
N GLU A 375 4.32 -10.84 10.68
CA GLU A 375 5.56 -11.23 11.38
C GLU A 375 6.44 -12.18 10.54
N GLU A 376 5.83 -13.03 9.71
CA GLU A 376 6.58 -13.99 8.88
C GLU A 376 7.41 -13.28 7.82
N ASP A 377 6.85 -12.26 7.15
CA ASP A 377 7.58 -11.39 6.23
C ASP A 377 8.76 -10.70 6.92
N LEU A 378 8.53 -10.10 8.10
CA LEU A 378 9.59 -9.43 8.85
C LEU A 378 10.71 -10.38 9.29
N ARG A 379 10.36 -11.60 9.72
CA ARG A 379 11.34 -12.64 10.07
C ARG A 379 12.10 -13.14 8.84
N ALA A 380 11.42 -13.37 7.72
CA ALA A 380 12.04 -13.84 6.48
C ALA A 380 13.07 -12.82 5.95
N ARG A 381 12.80 -11.52 6.12
CA ARG A 381 13.72 -10.44 5.76
C ARG A 381 14.80 -10.17 6.83
N GLY A 382 14.81 -10.91 7.95
CA GLY A 382 15.79 -10.75 9.03
C GLY A 382 15.65 -9.45 9.81
N LEU A 383 14.47 -8.82 9.80
CA LEU A 383 14.20 -7.58 10.51
C LEU A 383 13.65 -7.82 11.91
N LEU A 384 13.13 -9.02 12.17
CA LEU A 384 12.58 -9.44 13.44
C LEU A 384 13.18 -10.78 13.89
N ASN A 385 13.69 -10.85 15.11
CA ASN A 385 14.23 -12.07 15.74
C ASN A 385 15.28 -12.81 14.89
N ALA A 386 16.14 -12.09 14.17
CA ALA A 386 17.19 -12.70 13.36
C ALA A 386 18.27 -13.33 14.24
N SER A 387 18.47 -14.63 14.09
CA SER A 387 19.46 -15.40 14.88
C SER A 387 20.93 -15.06 14.54
N TYR A 388 21.16 -14.27 13.48
CA TYR A 388 22.47 -13.96 12.93
C TYR A 388 22.83 -12.45 12.99
N GLY A 389 22.06 -11.64 13.72
CA GLY A 389 22.33 -10.21 13.85
C GLY A 389 21.60 -9.58 15.06
N PRO A 390 22.02 -8.38 15.47
CA PRO A 390 21.40 -7.66 16.58
C PRO A 390 19.98 -7.22 16.23
N GLU A 391 19.13 -7.06 17.23
CA GLU A 391 17.81 -6.45 17.05
C GLU A 391 17.94 -4.98 16.62
N LEU A 392 16.95 -4.50 15.86
CA LEU A 392 16.82 -3.09 15.55
C LEU A 392 16.34 -2.35 16.82
N PRO A 393 17.08 -1.36 17.34
CA PRO A 393 16.65 -0.60 18.52
C PRO A 393 15.33 0.13 18.31
N HIS A 394 15.10 0.58 17.07
CA HIS A 394 13.86 1.21 16.62
C HIS A 394 13.42 0.62 15.28
N PHE A 395 12.18 0.24 15.22
CA PHE A 395 11.51 -0.18 14.00
C PHE A 395 10.05 0.31 14.03
N PRO A 396 9.82 1.59 13.67
CA PRO A 396 8.52 2.25 13.85
C PRO A 396 7.35 1.52 13.22
N PHE A 397 7.52 0.96 12.02
CA PHE A 397 6.48 0.15 11.37
C PHE A 397 6.08 -1.07 12.22
N HIS A 398 7.06 -1.76 12.82
CA HIS A 398 6.77 -2.90 13.69
C HIS A 398 6.24 -2.44 15.06
N GLU A 399 6.81 -1.39 15.66
CA GLU A 399 6.40 -0.86 16.98
C GLU A 399 4.92 -0.48 17.01
N ASP A 400 4.42 0.18 15.97
CA ASP A 400 3.00 0.53 15.84
C ASP A 400 2.17 -0.61 15.27
N GLY A 401 2.71 -1.28 14.26
CA GLY A 401 2.06 -2.38 13.57
C GLY A 401 1.70 -3.54 14.48
N GLN A 402 2.58 -3.91 15.41
CA GLN A 402 2.33 -5.01 16.34
C GLN A 402 1.11 -4.74 17.24
N LYS A 403 0.99 -3.51 17.76
CA LYS A 403 -0.15 -3.12 18.60
C LYS A 403 -1.47 -3.23 17.84
N ILE A 404 -1.48 -2.77 16.58
CA ILE A 404 -2.65 -2.81 15.71
C ILE A 404 -2.97 -4.26 15.31
N PHE A 405 -1.95 -5.03 14.93
CA PHE A 405 -2.08 -6.43 14.56
C PHE A 405 -2.66 -7.28 15.69
N ASP A 406 -2.16 -7.10 16.92
CA ASP A 406 -2.65 -7.82 18.11
C ASP A 406 -4.11 -7.48 18.41
N ALA A 407 -4.51 -6.22 18.24
CA ALA A 407 -5.90 -5.81 18.43
C ALA A 407 -6.83 -6.41 17.36
N ILE A 408 -6.42 -6.40 16.08
CA ILE A 408 -7.14 -7.05 14.98
C ILE A 408 -7.29 -8.55 15.28
N ARG A 409 -6.18 -9.21 15.61
CA ARG A 409 -6.14 -10.64 15.90
C ARG A 409 -7.05 -11.02 17.07
N THR A 410 -7.00 -10.27 18.15
CA THR A 410 -7.84 -10.51 19.35
C THR A 410 -9.33 -10.44 19.02
N PHE A 411 -9.75 -9.47 18.20
CA PHE A 411 -11.14 -9.41 17.73
C PHE A 411 -11.49 -10.63 16.88
N ILE A 412 -10.64 -10.97 15.91
CA ILE A 412 -10.86 -12.11 15.01
C ILE A 412 -10.90 -13.43 15.78
N GLU A 413 -10.04 -13.63 16.77
CA GLU A 413 -10.06 -14.81 17.64
C GLU A 413 -11.41 -14.93 18.36
N THR A 414 -11.89 -13.85 18.99
CA THR A 414 -13.20 -13.85 19.67
C THR A 414 -14.35 -14.11 18.68
N PHE A 415 -14.29 -13.52 17.50
CA PHE A 415 -15.28 -13.73 16.43
C PHE A 415 -15.32 -15.21 15.99
N VAL A 416 -14.17 -15.79 15.70
CA VAL A 416 -14.06 -17.19 15.25
C VAL A 416 -14.48 -18.15 16.37
N ASP A 417 -14.03 -17.93 17.61
CA ASP A 417 -14.38 -18.78 18.75
C ASP A 417 -15.86 -18.73 19.13
N THR A 418 -16.51 -17.59 18.90
CA THR A 418 -17.95 -17.44 19.11
C THR A 418 -18.77 -18.18 18.07
N ILE A 419 -18.34 -18.18 16.81
CA ILE A 419 -19.05 -18.83 15.70
C ILE A 419 -18.79 -20.34 15.68
N TYR A 420 -17.54 -20.73 15.93
CA TYR A 420 -17.11 -22.12 15.91
C TYR A 420 -16.74 -22.59 17.34
N GLU A 421 -17.66 -23.26 18.00
CA GLU A 421 -17.44 -23.76 19.38
C GLU A 421 -16.26 -24.73 19.48
N SER A 422 -15.87 -25.36 18.36
CA SER A 422 -14.74 -26.30 18.28
C SER A 422 -14.18 -26.40 16.87
N ASP A 423 -12.98 -26.95 16.74
CA ASP A 423 -12.39 -27.29 15.45
C ASP A 423 -13.23 -28.26 14.62
N LYS A 424 -13.99 -29.15 15.31
CA LYS A 424 -14.93 -30.05 14.65
C LYS A 424 -16.04 -29.28 13.94
N VAL A 425 -16.66 -28.30 14.59
CA VAL A 425 -17.72 -27.46 13.99
C VAL A 425 -17.20 -26.72 12.78
N LEU A 426 -15.94 -26.23 12.83
CA LEU A 426 -15.28 -25.59 11.69
C LEU A 426 -15.06 -26.57 10.53
N THR A 427 -14.61 -27.80 10.81
CA THR A 427 -14.37 -28.80 9.74
C THR A 427 -15.66 -29.28 9.09
N GLU A 428 -16.78 -29.22 9.79
CA GLU A 428 -18.13 -29.58 9.31
C GLU A 428 -18.80 -28.45 8.51
N ASP A 429 -18.22 -27.24 8.48
CA ASP A 429 -18.73 -26.11 7.68
C ASP A 429 -18.38 -26.28 6.20
N SER A 430 -19.36 -26.76 5.46
CA SER A 430 -19.19 -27.06 4.03
C SER A 430 -18.95 -25.84 3.15
N GLU A 431 -19.48 -24.67 3.52
CA GLU A 431 -19.29 -23.43 2.78
C GLU A 431 -17.87 -22.87 3.02
N LEU A 432 -17.40 -22.90 4.27
CA LEU A 432 -16.04 -22.52 4.63
C LEU A 432 -15.02 -23.40 3.88
N GLN A 433 -15.17 -24.72 3.92
CA GLN A 433 -14.26 -25.63 3.22
C GLN A 433 -14.31 -25.46 1.70
N ALA A 434 -15.47 -25.12 1.15
CA ALA A 434 -15.62 -24.78 -0.27
C ALA A 434 -14.88 -23.46 -0.60
N TRP A 435 -14.90 -22.45 0.27
CA TRP A 435 -14.13 -21.22 0.10
C TRP A 435 -12.62 -21.49 0.04
N ILE A 436 -12.09 -22.26 1.00
CA ILE A 436 -10.67 -22.60 1.01
C ILE A 436 -10.26 -23.40 -0.24
N THR A 437 -11.12 -24.33 -0.67
CA THR A 437 -10.91 -25.09 -1.92
C THR A 437 -10.97 -24.19 -3.16
N GLU A 438 -11.91 -23.27 -3.22
CA GLU A 438 -12.06 -22.31 -4.32
C GLU A 438 -10.85 -21.36 -4.42
N ALA A 439 -10.35 -20.88 -3.27
CA ALA A 439 -9.18 -20.01 -3.19
C ALA A 439 -7.91 -20.71 -3.74
N ASN A 440 -7.67 -21.96 -3.36
CA ASN A 440 -6.54 -22.77 -3.85
C ASN A 440 -6.70 -23.20 -5.31
N GLY A 441 -7.93 -23.42 -5.78
CA GLY A 441 -8.24 -23.98 -7.09
C GLY A 441 -8.56 -22.90 -8.14
N PRO A 442 -9.85 -22.60 -8.37
CA PRO A 442 -10.28 -21.68 -9.44
C PRO A 442 -9.76 -20.25 -9.27
N ALA A 443 -9.65 -19.74 -8.04
CA ALA A 443 -9.15 -18.40 -7.75
C ALA A 443 -7.63 -18.26 -7.90
N LYS A 444 -6.88 -19.36 -7.75
CA LYS A 444 -5.41 -19.40 -7.88
C LYS A 444 -4.71 -18.42 -6.94
N VAL A 445 -5.20 -18.29 -5.71
CA VAL A 445 -4.51 -17.46 -4.71
C VAL A 445 -3.14 -18.06 -4.44
N VAL A 446 -2.09 -17.26 -4.60
CA VAL A 446 -0.71 -17.72 -4.44
C VAL A 446 -0.45 -18.01 -2.97
N ASP A 447 0.12 -19.18 -2.65
CA ASP A 447 0.51 -19.59 -1.29
C ASP A 447 -0.64 -19.51 -0.26
N PHE A 448 -1.89 -19.76 -0.68
CA PHE A 448 -3.03 -19.80 0.25
C PHE A 448 -2.98 -21.06 1.10
N PRO A 449 -3.44 -21.03 2.39
CA PRO A 449 -3.50 -22.22 3.24
C PRO A 449 -4.18 -23.39 2.55
N PRO A 450 -3.60 -24.62 2.59
CA PRO A 450 -4.13 -25.76 1.84
C PRO A 450 -5.50 -26.20 2.37
N ALA A 451 -6.36 -26.67 1.46
CA ALA A 451 -7.65 -27.26 1.81
C ALA A 451 -7.51 -28.74 2.21
N PRO A 452 -8.29 -29.23 3.20
CA PRO A 452 -9.17 -28.48 4.08
C PRO A 452 -8.42 -27.80 5.23
N ILE A 453 -8.95 -26.71 5.77
CA ILE A 453 -8.48 -26.21 7.08
C ILE A 453 -9.15 -26.99 8.21
N ASN A 454 -8.40 -27.27 9.25
CA ASN A 454 -8.83 -28.18 10.31
C ASN A 454 -8.90 -27.52 11.70
N THR A 455 -8.41 -26.28 11.83
CA THR A 455 -8.37 -25.59 13.12
C THR A 455 -8.89 -24.17 13.00
N ARG A 456 -9.51 -23.69 14.07
CA ARG A 456 -9.94 -22.30 14.21
C ARG A 456 -8.74 -21.33 14.07
N LYS A 457 -7.58 -21.74 14.56
CA LYS A 457 -6.34 -20.96 14.42
C LYS A 457 -6.02 -20.63 12.95
N GLN A 458 -6.14 -21.60 12.03
CA GLN A 458 -5.92 -21.35 10.59
C GLN A 458 -6.90 -20.31 10.03
N LEU A 459 -8.17 -20.35 10.43
CA LEU A 459 -9.15 -19.34 10.02
C LEU A 459 -8.83 -17.97 10.60
N VAL A 460 -8.40 -17.91 11.87
CA VAL A 460 -7.95 -16.67 12.52
C VAL A 460 -6.78 -16.05 11.74
N GLU A 461 -5.79 -16.84 11.35
CA GLU A 461 -4.64 -16.36 10.56
C GLU A 461 -5.08 -15.79 9.20
N ILE A 462 -5.98 -16.49 8.49
CA ILE A 462 -6.51 -16.02 7.20
C ILE A 462 -7.24 -14.67 7.35
N LEU A 463 -8.20 -14.59 8.29
CA LEU A 463 -9.02 -13.39 8.46
C LEU A 463 -8.21 -12.21 9.00
N THR A 464 -7.27 -12.48 9.92
CA THR A 464 -6.36 -11.45 10.44
C THR A 464 -5.50 -10.87 9.32
N HIS A 465 -4.97 -11.73 8.43
CA HIS A 465 -4.17 -11.25 7.30
C HIS A 465 -4.99 -10.45 6.30
N VAL A 466 -6.22 -10.86 5.97
CA VAL A 466 -7.11 -10.06 5.11
C VAL A 466 -7.38 -8.69 5.76
N ALA A 467 -7.71 -8.63 7.05
CA ALA A 467 -7.92 -7.38 7.76
C ALA A 467 -6.65 -6.50 7.79
N TRP A 468 -5.48 -7.12 7.97
CA TRP A 468 -4.18 -6.44 7.91
C TRP A 468 -3.90 -5.84 6.52
N LEU A 469 -4.09 -6.61 5.46
CA LEU A 469 -3.89 -6.14 4.09
C LEU A 469 -4.79 -4.95 3.76
N THR A 470 -6.08 -5.02 4.13
CA THR A 470 -7.06 -4.00 3.75
C THR A 470 -6.96 -2.72 4.57
N GLY A 471 -6.66 -2.82 5.85
CA GLY A 471 -6.72 -1.69 6.77
C GLY A 471 -5.37 -1.14 7.20
N VAL A 472 -4.26 -1.86 6.96
CA VAL A 472 -2.94 -1.44 7.46
C VAL A 472 -1.89 -1.46 6.36
N SER A 473 -1.54 -2.64 5.82
CA SER A 473 -0.49 -2.78 4.80
C SER A 473 -0.73 -1.87 3.60
N HIS A 474 -1.98 -1.82 3.12
CA HIS A 474 -2.38 -0.94 2.04
C HIS A 474 -2.02 0.53 2.32
N HIS A 475 -2.40 1.05 3.50
CA HIS A 475 -2.28 2.47 3.79
C HIS A 475 -0.85 2.92 4.06
N VAL A 476 -0.02 2.08 4.66
CA VAL A 476 1.42 2.35 4.79
C VAL A 476 2.08 2.49 3.43
N LEU A 477 1.70 1.66 2.45
CA LEU A 477 2.32 1.65 1.13
C LEU A 477 1.65 2.60 0.13
N ASN A 478 0.32 2.76 0.18
CA ASN A 478 -0.41 3.61 -0.76
C ASN A 478 -0.05 5.08 -0.62
N GLN A 479 0.48 5.45 0.55
CA GLN A 479 0.88 6.84 0.81
C GLN A 479 -0.28 7.81 0.58
N GLY A 480 -1.49 7.40 1.02
CA GLY A 480 -2.68 8.21 0.97
C GLY A 480 -2.58 9.53 1.73
N GLU A 481 -1.54 9.68 2.56
CA GLU A 481 -1.12 10.93 3.19
C GLU A 481 0.19 11.42 2.53
N PRO A 482 0.12 12.14 1.39
CA PRO A 482 1.30 12.53 0.61
C PRO A 482 2.31 13.39 1.36
N PHE A 483 1.94 13.91 2.54
CA PHE A 483 2.77 14.79 3.34
C PHE A 483 3.42 14.09 4.54
N THR A 484 3.10 12.83 4.78
CA THR A 484 3.63 12.05 5.89
C THR A 484 4.45 10.85 5.44
N THR A 485 4.63 10.69 4.13
CA THR A 485 5.17 9.50 3.51
C THR A 485 6.28 9.80 2.50
N SER A 486 6.74 8.78 1.79
CA SER A 486 7.81 8.85 0.80
C SER A 486 7.43 9.55 -0.53
N GLY A 487 6.44 10.43 -0.51
CA GLY A 487 6.07 11.27 -1.66
C GLY A 487 6.45 12.75 -1.52
N VAL A 488 7.08 13.15 -0.41
CA VAL A 488 7.39 14.56 -0.11
C VAL A 488 8.57 15.08 -0.92
N LEU A 489 8.32 16.17 -1.67
CA LEU A 489 9.38 16.89 -2.38
C LEU A 489 10.17 17.80 -1.41
N PRO A 490 11.46 18.04 -1.67
CA PRO A 490 12.23 17.64 -2.85
C PRO A 490 12.83 16.24 -2.79
N LEU A 491 12.71 15.51 -1.69
CA LEU A 491 13.45 14.26 -1.47
C LEU A 491 12.88 13.06 -2.28
N HIS A 492 11.58 13.05 -2.57
CA HIS A 492 10.89 11.94 -3.23
C HIS A 492 10.22 12.34 -4.57
N PRO A 493 10.99 12.74 -5.60
CA PRO A 493 10.39 12.98 -6.90
C PRO A 493 10.00 11.68 -7.59
N ALA A 494 8.92 11.70 -8.36
CA ALA A 494 8.47 10.54 -9.14
C ALA A 494 9.41 10.22 -10.33
N SER A 495 10.29 11.15 -10.70
CA SER A 495 11.27 11.02 -11.77
C SER A 495 12.42 11.99 -11.55
N LEU A 496 13.60 11.68 -12.09
CA LEU A 496 14.62 12.69 -12.33
C LEU A 496 14.37 13.37 -13.68
N TYR A 497 14.75 14.64 -13.78
CA TYR A 497 14.56 15.48 -14.97
C TYR A 497 15.88 15.87 -15.66
N ALA A 498 17.01 15.42 -15.12
CA ALA A 498 18.33 15.50 -15.74
C ALA A 498 19.03 14.13 -15.71
N PRO A 499 19.98 13.88 -16.62
CA PRO A 499 20.72 12.62 -16.68
C PRO A 499 21.41 12.27 -15.36
N VAL A 500 21.48 10.97 -15.06
CA VAL A 500 22.27 10.46 -13.93
C VAL A 500 23.73 10.86 -14.12
N PRO A 501 24.41 11.44 -13.12
CA PRO A 501 25.79 11.86 -13.24
C PRO A 501 26.72 10.68 -13.54
N THR A 502 27.70 10.91 -14.41
CA THR A 502 28.72 9.92 -14.79
C THR A 502 30.03 10.08 -14.00
N ALA A 503 30.13 11.12 -13.17
CA ALA A 503 31.27 11.38 -12.28
C ALA A 503 30.78 12.12 -11.03
N LYS A 504 31.51 11.98 -9.93
CA LYS A 504 31.28 12.71 -8.68
C LYS A 504 32.01 14.07 -8.66
N GLY A 505 31.60 14.97 -7.76
CA GLY A 505 32.33 16.20 -7.45
C GLY A 505 32.06 17.35 -8.39
N GLY A 506 30.88 17.46 -8.99
CA GLY A 506 30.56 18.56 -9.89
C GLY A 506 29.21 19.22 -9.69
N ILE A 507 28.41 18.71 -8.77
CA ILE A 507 27.03 19.13 -8.58
C ILE A 507 26.96 20.35 -7.66
N LYS A 508 26.65 21.50 -8.24
CA LYS A 508 26.50 22.76 -7.49
C LYS A 508 25.05 23.07 -7.13
N ASP A 509 24.11 22.56 -7.92
CA ASP A 509 22.68 22.80 -7.79
C ASP A 509 21.92 21.52 -8.13
N LEU A 510 20.93 21.16 -7.32
CA LEU A 510 20.12 19.96 -7.49
C LEU A 510 18.80 20.19 -8.25
N LEU A 511 18.39 21.45 -8.41
CA LEU A 511 17.13 21.80 -9.08
C LEU A 511 16.97 21.20 -10.48
N PRO A 512 18.03 21.06 -11.33
CA PRO A 512 17.91 20.43 -12.63
C PRO A 512 17.39 18.98 -12.61
N TRP A 513 17.62 18.24 -11.52
CA TRP A 513 17.15 16.86 -11.37
C TRP A 513 15.74 16.75 -10.81
N LEU A 514 15.20 17.84 -10.23
CA LEU A 514 13.91 17.87 -9.56
C LEU A 514 12.79 18.32 -10.52
N PRO A 515 11.53 17.99 -10.19
CA PRO A 515 10.40 18.47 -10.97
C PRO A 515 10.32 20.01 -10.91
N ASN A 516 10.02 20.63 -12.06
CA ASN A 516 9.70 22.04 -12.07
C ASN A 516 8.38 22.33 -11.34
N GLU A 517 8.03 23.59 -11.17
CA GLU A 517 6.85 24.07 -10.44
C GLU A 517 5.57 23.33 -10.83
N GLN A 518 5.30 23.24 -12.13
CA GLN A 518 4.11 22.57 -12.66
C GLN A 518 4.12 21.07 -12.34
N LYS A 519 5.25 20.39 -12.54
CA LYS A 519 5.40 18.96 -12.26
C LYS A 519 5.35 18.64 -10.78
N SER A 520 5.86 19.52 -9.94
CA SER A 520 5.76 19.40 -8.47
C SER A 520 4.30 19.43 -8.02
N VAL A 521 3.53 20.41 -8.51
CA VAL A 521 2.08 20.51 -8.21
C VAL A 521 1.31 19.31 -8.78
N GLU A 522 1.66 18.82 -9.97
CA GLU A 522 1.05 17.63 -10.57
C GLU A 522 1.27 16.38 -9.70
N GLN A 523 2.49 16.16 -9.19
CA GLN A 523 2.80 15.04 -8.30
C GLN A 523 2.00 15.10 -7.00
N ILE A 524 1.98 16.25 -6.32
CA ILE A 524 1.25 16.41 -5.06
C ILE A 524 -0.26 16.28 -5.28
N SER A 525 -0.79 16.91 -6.33
CA SER A 525 -2.21 16.79 -6.69
C SER A 525 -2.63 15.35 -6.99
N LEU A 526 -1.72 14.54 -7.54
CA LEU A 526 -1.95 13.11 -7.75
C LEU A 526 -2.13 12.39 -6.42
N LEU A 527 -1.16 12.55 -5.51
CA LEU A 527 -1.16 11.88 -4.21
C LEU A 527 -2.38 12.30 -3.37
N ALA A 528 -2.72 13.60 -3.36
CA ALA A 528 -3.87 14.13 -2.64
C ALA A 528 -5.22 13.52 -3.07
N ARG A 529 -5.33 13.00 -4.30
CA ARG A 529 -6.57 12.36 -4.81
C ARG A 529 -6.86 11.01 -4.17
N PHE A 530 -5.87 10.38 -3.57
CA PHE A 530 -6.06 9.10 -2.86
C PHE A 530 -6.53 9.29 -1.42
N ASN A 531 -6.72 10.52 -0.95
CA ASN A 531 -7.29 10.83 0.36
C ASN A 531 -8.81 10.99 0.31
N ARG A 532 -9.46 10.66 1.42
CA ARG A 532 -10.90 10.84 1.62
C ARG A 532 -11.15 11.70 2.86
N PRO A 533 -11.39 12.99 2.72
CA PRO A 533 -11.47 13.93 3.84
C PRO A 533 -12.59 13.62 4.83
N LYS A 534 -13.60 12.83 4.44
CA LYS A 534 -14.75 12.49 5.29
C LYS A 534 -14.66 11.15 6.01
N ILE A 535 -13.52 10.48 5.95
CA ILE A 535 -13.32 9.16 6.58
C ILE A 535 -13.64 9.22 8.08
N VAL A 536 -13.14 10.24 8.77
CA VAL A 536 -13.37 10.43 10.21
C VAL A 536 -14.85 10.72 10.50
N GLU A 537 -15.46 11.63 9.75
CA GLU A 537 -16.87 12.02 9.92
C GLU A 537 -17.84 10.87 9.66
N ASN A 538 -17.49 9.98 8.73
CA ASN A 538 -18.31 8.83 8.34
C ASN A 538 -18.10 7.57 9.21
N ASN A 539 -17.24 7.59 10.22
CA ASN A 539 -16.80 6.41 10.97
C ASN A 539 -16.21 5.31 10.06
N GLU A 540 -15.39 5.74 9.12
CA GLU A 540 -14.74 4.84 8.14
C GLU A 540 -13.25 4.63 8.43
N THR A 541 -12.76 5.11 9.58
CA THR A 541 -11.38 4.89 10.02
C THR A 541 -11.17 3.46 10.53
N LEU A 542 -9.92 3.06 10.67
CA LEU A 542 -9.53 1.75 11.21
C LEU A 542 -10.14 1.46 12.59
N LEU A 543 -10.44 2.50 13.39
CA LEU A 543 -11.17 2.36 14.64
C LEU A 543 -12.50 1.61 14.47
N HIS A 544 -13.15 1.77 13.32
CA HIS A 544 -14.49 1.25 13.03
C HIS A 544 -14.47 0.03 12.12
N MET A 545 -13.30 -0.62 11.95
CA MET A 545 -13.11 -1.74 11.03
C MET A 545 -14.18 -2.83 11.19
N PHE A 546 -14.51 -3.21 12.42
CA PHE A 546 -15.45 -4.29 12.72
C PHE A 546 -16.85 -3.82 13.14
N HIS A 547 -17.12 -2.52 13.05
CA HIS A 547 -18.42 -1.97 13.43
C HIS A 547 -19.48 -2.23 12.35
N ILE A 548 -20.11 -3.40 12.41
CA ILE A 548 -21.20 -3.85 11.53
C ILE A 548 -22.39 -4.22 12.40
N GLU A 549 -23.36 -3.34 12.54
CA GLU A 549 -24.50 -3.52 13.44
C GLU A 549 -25.22 -4.86 13.26
N THR A 550 -25.48 -5.25 12.02
CA THR A 550 -26.16 -6.51 11.70
C THR A 550 -25.32 -7.74 12.07
N LEU A 551 -24.01 -7.70 11.86
CA LEU A 551 -23.11 -8.79 12.22
C LEU A 551 -22.94 -8.89 13.74
N LEU A 552 -22.71 -7.76 14.41
CA LEU A 552 -22.51 -7.69 15.86
C LEU A 552 -23.77 -8.16 16.62
N SER A 553 -24.95 -7.72 16.17
CA SER A 553 -26.23 -8.17 16.77
C SER A 553 -26.57 -9.62 16.44
N GLY A 554 -26.14 -10.13 15.29
CA GLY A 554 -26.42 -11.48 14.79
C GLY A 554 -25.46 -12.57 15.28
N THR A 555 -24.29 -12.20 15.82
CA THR A 555 -23.26 -13.15 16.26
C THR A 555 -23.13 -13.29 17.78
N GLY A 556 -23.78 -12.43 18.55
CA GLY A 556 -23.85 -12.54 20.01
C GLY A 556 -23.05 -11.48 20.78
N GLU A 557 -23.31 -11.41 22.10
CA GLU A 557 -22.77 -10.35 22.97
C GLU A 557 -21.24 -10.37 23.09
N ALA A 558 -20.61 -11.55 23.00
CA ALA A 558 -19.15 -11.66 23.05
C ALA A 558 -18.46 -10.90 21.91
N VAL A 559 -18.97 -11.03 20.67
CA VAL A 559 -18.42 -10.32 19.49
C VAL A 559 -18.66 -8.81 19.60
N LYS A 560 -19.82 -8.40 20.10
CA LYS A 560 -20.11 -6.99 20.33
C LYS A 560 -19.15 -6.37 21.35
N THR A 561 -18.95 -7.02 22.49
CA THR A 561 -17.99 -6.60 23.51
C THR A 561 -16.56 -6.57 22.96
N ALA A 562 -16.18 -7.55 22.14
CA ALA A 562 -14.86 -7.57 21.47
C ALA A 562 -14.68 -6.38 20.51
N ASN A 563 -15.74 -5.98 19.78
CA ASN A 563 -15.69 -4.79 18.93
C ASN A 563 -15.56 -3.49 19.76
N GLU A 564 -16.26 -3.37 20.87
CA GLU A 564 -16.11 -2.23 21.79
C GLU A 564 -14.68 -2.15 22.32
N GLN A 565 -14.11 -3.28 22.74
CA GLN A 565 -12.72 -3.35 23.20
C GLN A 565 -11.72 -3.02 22.09
N PHE A 566 -11.95 -3.51 20.88
CA PHE A 566 -11.14 -3.16 19.70
C PHE A 566 -11.14 -1.65 19.45
N MET A 567 -12.31 -1.01 19.43
CA MET A 567 -12.44 0.43 19.24
C MET A 567 -11.72 1.23 20.34
N MET A 568 -11.81 0.79 21.61
CA MET A 568 -11.10 1.42 22.72
C MET A 568 -9.58 1.29 22.58
N THR A 569 -9.10 0.11 22.21
CA THR A 569 -7.66 -0.15 21.98
C THR A 569 -7.14 0.69 20.83
N MET A 570 -7.83 0.73 19.70
CA MET A 570 -7.48 1.57 18.56
C MET A 570 -7.50 3.07 18.90
N GLY A 571 -8.48 3.52 19.69
CA GLY A 571 -8.52 4.89 20.20
C GLY A 571 -7.32 5.24 21.07
N THR A 572 -6.84 4.29 21.88
CA THR A 572 -5.64 4.46 22.69
C THR A 572 -4.38 4.56 21.82
N ILE A 573 -4.24 3.69 20.82
CA ILE A 573 -3.13 3.72 19.85
C ILE A 573 -3.16 5.04 19.05
N SER A 574 -4.33 5.45 18.57
CA SER A 574 -4.50 6.72 17.85
C SER A 574 -4.06 7.91 18.71
N LYS A 575 -4.47 7.94 19.99
CA LYS A 575 -4.03 8.99 20.90
C LYS A 575 -2.52 8.99 21.13
N GLU A 576 -1.91 7.81 21.25
CA GLU A 576 -0.46 7.67 21.39
C GLU A 576 0.26 8.26 20.15
N ILE A 577 -0.18 7.88 18.95
CA ILE A 577 0.42 8.31 17.68
C ILE A 577 0.20 9.83 17.47
N SER A 578 -1.02 10.31 17.61
CA SER A 578 -1.37 11.72 17.35
C SER A 578 -0.78 12.72 18.35
N THR A 579 -0.33 12.24 19.53
CA THR A 579 0.29 13.09 20.56
C THR A 579 1.79 12.92 20.69
N ARG A 580 2.43 12.19 19.76
CA ARG A 580 3.88 11.99 19.74
C ARG A 580 4.64 13.31 19.73
N LYS A 581 5.78 13.29 20.37
CA LYS A 581 6.71 14.42 20.45
C LYS A 581 8.12 13.91 20.26
N PHE A 582 9.00 14.82 19.94
CA PHE A 582 10.44 14.56 20.00
C PHE A 582 10.89 14.38 21.46
N ASP A 583 11.83 13.48 21.65
CA ASP A 583 12.58 13.31 22.89
C ASP A 583 13.66 14.41 23.05
N ASP A 584 14.46 14.30 24.10
CA ASP A 584 15.54 15.26 24.40
C ASP A 584 16.66 15.27 23.33
N GLN A 585 16.72 14.25 22.47
CA GLN A 585 17.66 14.15 21.35
C GLN A 585 17.06 14.70 20.03
N GLY A 586 15.81 15.13 20.05
CA GLY A 586 15.10 15.59 18.85
C GLY A 586 14.61 14.44 17.97
N LEU A 587 14.40 13.25 18.54
CA LEU A 587 13.97 12.05 17.84
C LEU A 587 12.58 11.59 18.32
N SER A 588 11.84 10.94 17.44
CA SER A 588 10.60 10.24 17.73
C SER A 588 10.69 8.82 17.19
N GLN A 589 10.63 7.81 18.04
CA GLN A 589 10.88 6.40 17.65
C GLN A 589 12.22 6.24 16.88
N GLY A 590 13.27 6.94 17.29
CA GLY A 590 14.57 6.95 16.61
C GLY A 590 14.61 7.73 15.29
N MET A 591 13.51 8.40 14.89
CA MET A 591 13.41 9.19 13.65
C MET A 591 13.54 10.70 13.94
N PRO A 592 14.18 11.48 13.04
CA PRO A 592 14.20 12.94 13.15
C PRO A 592 12.90 13.61 12.63
N PHE A 593 11.83 12.85 12.53
CA PHE A 593 10.48 13.31 12.18
C PHE A 593 9.43 12.50 12.94
N ILE A 594 8.22 13.06 13.08
CA ILE A 594 7.10 12.38 13.73
C ILE A 594 6.28 11.66 12.66
N TRP A 595 6.30 10.33 12.69
CA TRP A 595 5.54 9.51 11.77
C TRP A 595 4.16 9.16 12.34
N THR A 596 3.11 9.40 11.56
CA THR A 596 1.72 9.15 11.92
C THR A 596 0.98 8.24 10.92
N GLY A 597 1.72 7.67 9.97
CA GLY A 597 1.14 6.92 8.85
C GLY A 597 0.35 5.64 9.22
N MET A 598 0.35 5.24 10.49
CA MET A 598 -0.45 4.13 11.00
C MET A 598 -1.48 4.58 12.06
N ASP A 599 -1.84 5.86 12.13
CA ASP A 599 -2.83 6.33 13.11
C ASP A 599 -4.23 5.75 12.81
N PRO A 600 -4.77 4.85 13.67
CA PRO A 600 -6.06 4.23 13.44
C PRO A 600 -7.25 5.20 13.43
N GLY A 601 -7.07 6.40 13.98
CA GLY A 601 -8.09 7.46 13.98
C GLY A 601 -8.17 8.20 12.65
N VAL A 602 -7.21 8.00 11.74
CA VAL A 602 -7.09 8.72 10.48
C VAL A 602 -7.16 7.79 9.28
N ILE A 603 -6.42 6.66 9.30
CA ILE A 603 -6.40 5.74 8.15
C ILE A 603 -7.72 4.97 8.03
N PRO A 604 -8.21 4.74 6.80
CA PRO A 604 -9.43 3.96 6.58
C PRO A 604 -9.22 2.45 6.83
N PHE A 605 -10.32 1.74 7.07
CA PHE A 605 -10.28 0.28 7.27
C PHE A 605 -10.33 -0.52 5.96
N TYR A 606 -10.40 0.11 4.80
CA TYR A 606 -10.67 -0.51 3.49
C TYR A 606 -9.73 0.00 2.40
N LEU A 607 -9.68 -0.74 1.27
CA LEU A 607 -8.72 -0.51 0.17
C LEU A 607 -9.05 0.66 -0.76
N SER A 608 -10.29 1.11 -0.85
CA SER A 608 -10.75 2.02 -1.90
C SER A 608 -10.52 3.50 -1.59
N VAL A 609 -9.29 3.89 -1.41
CA VAL A 609 -8.81 5.27 -1.19
C VAL A 609 -7.84 5.70 -2.27
#